data_8a7663935af0713ee03664d58fcf6e66
#
_entry.id   8a7663935af0713ee03664d58fcf6e66
#
_cell.length_a   1.000
_cell.length_b   1.000
_cell.length_c   1.000
_cell.angle_alpha   90.00
_cell.angle_beta   90.00
_cell.angle_gamma   90.00
#
_symmetry.space_group_name_H-M   'P 1'
#
loop_
_entity.id
_entity.type
_entity.pdbx_description
1 polymer ?
#
loop_
_entity_poly.entity_id
_entity_poly.type
_entity_poly.pdbx_seq_one_letter_code
_entity_poly.pdbx_strand_id
1 'polypeptide(L)'
;MKKILLSLLAVMISFTALAQTKGDKLTINMRNGTSQAWDLTADGKTPVSKITHTADGKVGFVMTGMEKYGAFETYDINDINNISFSIYHESEVGDVNLADPAATEKTKRLYKYLQLNYGSKIISSVIANVNWNTQEADKIYKATGKYPAMNCYDFIHIYVPKQGSNGWINYNDITPVTNWADQGGLVSLMWHFNVPKTESTVPGTDGSGVTCTPSETTFKAANVLTAGSWENKWFYQEMDKVVEVLQKLQDAGVVAVWRPFHEAAGNACLKSGASWGKSWFWWGYDGAETYKKLWQTMFNYFQSKGIHNLIWAWTTQNYNGDANTYNNDADWYPGDKYVDIIGRDLYGYDAAKQAQEFKEIQARYPGKLVALAECGTEANSNTATAGIDEAWNAGAKWSFFMPWYGSITSYKTSSCVCFWKF
;
A
#
# COMPACT_ATOMS: atom_id res chain seq x y z
N MET A 1 11.59 -22.37 40.05
CA MET A 1 11.39 -21.61 38.82
C MET A 1 10.36 -22.23 37.86
N LYS A 2 10.47 -23.54 37.52
CA LYS A 2 9.47 -24.21 36.64
C LYS A 2 8.01 -24.13 37.15
N LYS A 3 7.79 -24.23 38.47
CA LYS A 3 6.43 -24.18 39.08
C LYS A 3 5.80 -22.77 39.05
N ILE A 4 6.62 -21.72 39.11
CA ILE A 4 6.13 -20.33 39.08
C ILE A 4 5.73 -19.95 37.67
N LEU A 5 6.45 -20.45 36.66
CA LEU A 5 6.11 -20.22 35.25
C LEU A 5 4.83 -20.97 34.86
N LEU A 6 4.61 -22.20 35.36
CA LEU A 6 3.37 -22.96 35.17
C LEU A 6 2.17 -22.29 35.87
N SER A 7 2.35 -21.64 37.03
CA SER A 7 1.27 -20.91 37.70
C SER A 7 0.92 -19.62 36.97
N LEU A 8 1.88 -18.93 36.36
CA LEU A 8 1.64 -17.79 35.48
C LEU A 8 0.94 -18.21 34.18
N LEU A 9 1.31 -19.36 33.60
CA LEU A 9 0.63 -19.91 32.42
C LEU A 9 -0.79 -20.36 32.73
N ALA A 10 -1.02 -20.99 33.89
CA ALA A 10 -2.35 -21.41 34.34
C ALA A 10 -3.27 -20.23 34.70
N VAL A 11 -2.72 -19.13 35.22
CA VAL A 11 -3.47 -17.88 35.43
C VAL A 11 -3.83 -17.22 34.11
N MET A 12 -2.97 -17.33 33.08
CA MET A 12 -3.30 -16.79 31.74
C MET A 12 -4.44 -17.51 31.04
N ILE A 13 -4.62 -18.81 31.26
CA ILE A 13 -5.74 -19.58 30.68
C ILE A 13 -7.09 -19.19 31.31
N SER A 14 -7.09 -18.73 32.57
CA SER A 14 -8.30 -18.27 33.23
C SER A 14 -8.69 -16.82 32.92
N PHE A 15 -7.78 -16.02 32.33
CA PHE A 15 -8.08 -14.65 31.92
C PHE A 15 -8.76 -14.54 30.54
N THR A 16 -8.76 -15.62 29.73
CA THR A 16 -9.43 -15.61 28.43
C THR A 16 -10.95 -15.47 28.49
N ALA A 17 -11.54 -15.54 29.69
CA ALA A 17 -12.99 -15.39 29.89
C ALA A 17 -13.43 -13.98 30.35
N LEU A 18 -12.51 -13.04 30.66
CA LEU A 18 -12.89 -11.79 31.34
C LEU A 18 -12.42 -10.49 30.70
N ALA A 19 -11.66 -10.50 29.64
CA ALA A 19 -11.18 -9.26 29.02
C ALA A 19 -11.22 -9.34 27.50
N GLN A 20 -12.41 -9.28 26.94
CA GLN A 20 -12.58 -8.84 25.54
C GLN A 20 -12.62 -7.31 25.52
N THR A 21 -11.48 -6.68 25.75
CA THR A 21 -11.30 -5.27 25.42
C THR A 21 -10.57 -5.17 24.09
N LYS A 22 -11.14 -4.43 23.15
CA LYS A 22 -10.49 -4.14 21.87
C LYS A 22 -9.07 -3.63 22.12
N GLY A 23 -8.08 -4.29 21.51
CA GLY A 23 -6.73 -3.77 21.49
C GLY A 23 -5.69 -4.44 22.37
N ASP A 24 -5.96 -5.64 22.92
CA ASP A 24 -4.96 -6.38 23.70
C ASP A 24 -3.84 -6.89 22.78
N LYS A 25 -2.62 -6.70 23.22
CA LYS A 25 -1.41 -7.10 22.51
C LYS A 25 -0.60 -8.08 23.35
N LEU A 26 -0.25 -9.20 22.75
CA LEU A 26 0.70 -10.15 23.28
C LEU A 26 2.08 -9.84 22.73
N THR A 27 3.09 -9.67 23.58
CA THR A 27 4.47 -9.46 23.16
C THR A 27 5.37 -10.49 23.82
N ILE A 28 6.20 -11.18 23.03
CA ILE A 28 7.28 -12.02 23.51
C ILE A 28 8.57 -11.23 23.37
N ASN A 29 9.25 -11.01 24.51
CA ASN A 29 10.55 -10.40 24.53
C ASN A 29 11.62 -11.48 24.71
N MET A 30 12.56 -11.54 23.80
CA MET A 30 13.63 -12.53 23.78
C MET A 30 14.84 -12.04 24.58
N ARG A 31 15.64 -12.96 25.10
CA ARG A 31 16.88 -12.63 25.83
C ARG A 31 17.96 -11.97 24.97
N ASN A 32 17.89 -12.16 23.66
CA ASN A 32 18.77 -11.50 22.70
C ASN A 32 18.36 -10.05 22.37
N GLY A 33 17.33 -9.51 23.04
CA GLY A 33 16.84 -8.15 22.84
C GLY A 33 15.83 -7.99 21.70
N THR A 34 15.51 -9.04 20.97
CA THR A 34 14.42 -9.00 19.97
C THR A 34 13.06 -9.19 20.62
N SER A 35 11.99 -8.74 19.95
CA SER A 35 10.62 -8.97 20.39
C SER A 35 9.71 -9.28 19.22
N GLN A 36 8.69 -10.09 19.50
CA GLN A 36 7.60 -10.39 18.57
C GLN A 36 6.27 -10.04 19.26
N ALA A 37 5.35 -9.43 18.54
CA ALA A 37 4.08 -9.00 19.09
C ALA A 37 2.91 -9.34 18.17
N TRP A 38 1.75 -9.68 18.78
CA TRP A 38 0.50 -9.97 18.10
C TRP A 38 -0.64 -9.21 18.76
N ASP A 39 -1.56 -8.69 17.95
CA ASP A 39 -2.82 -8.16 18.46
C ASP A 39 -3.76 -9.33 18.80
N LEU A 40 -4.25 -9.36 20.03
CA LEU A 40 -5.11 -10.43 20.52
C LEU A 40 -6.59 -10.20 20.20
N THR A 41 -6.98 -8.97 19.87
CA THR A 41 -8.36 -8.63 19.59
C THR A 41 -8.47 -7.61 18.46
N ALA A 42 -8.67 -8.07 17.25
CA ALA A 42 -9.32 -7.26 16.24
C ALA A 42 -10.63 -7.96 15.88
N ASP A 43 -11.76 -7.30 16.04
CA ASP A 43 -13.09 -7.73 15.53
C ASP A 43 -13.58 -9.11 15.99
N GLY A 44 -13.23 -9.55 17.20
CA GLY A 44 -13.60 -10.87 17.71
C GLY A 44 -12.85 -12.05 17.07
N LYS A 45 -11.90 -11.79 16.19
CA LYS A 45 -10.99 -12.79 15.62
C LYS A 45 -9.63 -12.63 16.29
N THR A 46 -9.37 -13.42 17.30
CA THR A 46 -8.06 -13.49 17.97
C THR A 46 -7.09 -14.19 16.99
N PRO A 47 -6.00 -13.56 16.53
CA PRO A 47 -5.06 -14.23 15.63
C PRO A 47 -4.35 -15.39 16.30
N VAL A 48 -4.18 -15.34 17.63
CA VAL A 48 -3.67 -16.46 18.44
C VAL A 48 -4.80 -17.03 19.28
N SER A 49 -5.25 -18.23 18.95
CA SER A 49 -6.33 -18.92 19.69
C SER A 49 -5.83 -19.65 20.92
N LYS A 50 -4.55 -20.05 20.91
CA LYS A 50 -3.97 -20.87 21.98
C LYS A 50 -2.47 -20.70 22.08
N ILE A 51 -1.98 -20.59 23.31
CA ILE A 51 -0.57 -20.78 23.66
C ILE A 51 -0.42 -22.21 24.16
N THR A 52 0.53 -22.96 23.67
CA THR A 52 0.73 -24.36 24.00
C THR A 52 2.19 -24.66 24.36
N HIS A 53 2.40 -25.73 25.08
CA HIS A 53 3.69 -26.36 25.28
C HIS A 53 3.85 -27.49 24.27
N THR A 54 4.94 -27.47 23.52
CA THR A 54 5.29 -28.56 22.62
C THR A 54 6.02 -29.66 23.40
N ALA A 55 6.00 -30.89 22.86
CA ALA A 55 6.64 -32.04 23.49
C ALA A 55 8.17 -31.88 23.66
N ASP A 56 8.80 -31.06 22.82
CA ASP A 56 10.22 -30.72 22.86
C ASP A 56 10.54 -29.52 23.80
N GLY A 57 9.57 -29.08 24.59
CA GLY A 57 9.78 -28.06 25.62
C GLY A 57 9.74 -26.61 25.13
N LYS A 58 9.21 -26.37 23.94
CA LYS A 58 9.03 -25.02 23.40
C LYS A 58 7.67 -24.45 23.77
N VAL A 59 7.56 -23.12 23.73
CA VAL A 59 6.28 -22.42 23.75
C VAL A 59 5.81 -22.21 22.33
N GLY A 60 4.62 -22.69 22.03
CA GLY A 60 4.02 -22.60 20.70
C GLY A 60 2.77 -21.74 20.69
N PHE A 61 2.56 -21.06 19.58
CA PHE A 61 1.40 -20.20 19.33
C PHE A 61 0.55 -20.82 18.20
N VAL A 62 -0.73 -21.00 18.49
CA VAL A 62 -1.70 -21.60 17.56
C VAL A 62 -2.63 -20.51 17.04
N MET A 63 -2.73 -20.37 15.72
CA MET A 63 -3.63 -19.39 15.11
C MET A 63 -5.08 -19.83 15.15
N THR A 64 -5.99 -18.87 15.30
CA THR A 64 -7.43 -19.06 15.21
C THR A 64 -7.80 -19.61 13.83
N GLY A 65 -8.57 -20.71 13.82
CA GLY A 65 -8.94 -21.40 12.61
C GLY A 65 -7.87 -22.36 12.03
N MET A 66 -6.68 -22.40 12.64
CA MET A 66 -5.56 -23.23 12.20
C MET A 66 -5.19 -24.29 13.25
N GLU A 67 -6.05 -24.50 14.25
CA GLU A 67 -5.79 -25.35 15.43
C GLU A 67 -5.41 -26.79 15.04
N LYS A 68 -5.96 -27.28 13.93
CA LYS A 68 -5.66 -28.64 13.41
C LYS A 68 -4.22 -28.82 12.91
N TYR A 69 -3.52 -27.71 12.63
CA TYR A 69 -2.13 -27.74 12.16
C TYR A 69 -1.12 -27.56 13.29
N GLY A 70 -1.58 -27.32 14.54
CA GLY A 70 -0.71 -27.09 15.68
C GLY A 70 -0.14 -25.69 15.74
N ALA A 71 0.97 -25.54 16.47
CA ALA A 71 1.63 -24.25 16.62
C ALA A 71 2.29 -23.79 15.32
N PHE A 72 1.99 -22.57 14.88
CA PHE A 72 2.62 -21.96 13.71
C PHE A 72 3.98 -21.32 14.01
N GLU A 73 4.19 -20.90 15.24
CA GLU A 73 5.46 -20.39 15.74
C GLU A 73 5.81 -21.05 17.10
N THR A 74 7.08 -21.38 17.26
CA THR A 74 7.57 -21.98 18.49
C THR A 74 8.85 -21.29 18.93
N TYR A 75 8.98 -21.08 20.25
CA TYR A 75 10.15 -20.46 20.87
C TYR A 75 10.69 -21.37 21.96
N ASP A 76 12.03 -21.52 22.04
CA ASP A 76 12.64 -22.17 23.19
C ASP A 76 12.36 -21.33 24.45
N ILE A 77 11.88 -22.00 25.49
CA ILE A 77 11.53 -21.31 26.75
C ILE A 77 12.75 -20.64 27.38
N ASN A 78 13.95 -21.13 27.12
CA ASN A 78 15.19 -20.57 27.62
C ASN A 78 15.58 -19.28 26.91
N ASP A 79 15.10 -19.07 25.69
CA ASP A 79 15.35 -17.86 24.90
C ASP A 79 14.37 -16.74 25.23
N ILE A 80 13.24 -17.05 25.87
CA ILE A 80 12.24 -16.06 26.27
C ILE A 80 12.70 -15.33 27.53
N ASN A 81 12.78 -14.01 27.48
CA ASN A 81 12.99 -13.18 28.65
C ASN A 81 11.70 -12.98 29.44
N ASN A 82 10.66 -12.53 28.74
CA ASN A 82 9.31 -12.43 29.31
C ASN A 82 8.25 -12.47 28.18
N ILE A 83 7.03 -12.77 28.58
CA ILE A 83 5.82 -12.62 27.77
C ILE A 83 5.00 -11.55 28.48
N SER A 84 4.66 -10.49 27.77
CA SER A 84 3.86 -9.39 28.29
C SER A 84 2.56 -9.25 27.52
N PHE A 85 1.53 -8.79 28.24
CA PHE A 85 0.25 -8.39 27.66
C PHE A 85 0.12 -6.88 27.89
N SER A 86 -0.16 -6.15 26.83
CA SER A 86 -0.51 -4.75 26.92
C SER A 86 -1.94 -4.55 26.45
N ILE A 87 -2.71 -3.82 27.22
CA ILE A 87 -4.02 -3.34 26.80
C ILE A 87 -3.78 -2.14 25.91
N TYR A 88 -4.20 -2.24 24.66
CA TYR A 88 -4.11 -1.12 23.72
C TYR A 88 -5.28 -0.18 24.00
N HIS A 89 -5.04 0.90 24.71
CA HIS A 89 -6.05 1.95 24.86
C HIS A 89 -6.16 2.72 23.54
N GLU A 90 -7.39 2.95 23.07
CA GLU A 90 -7.68 3.80 21.90
C GLU A 90 -7.02 5.20 22.00
N SER A 91 -6.76 5.66 23.24
CA SER A 91 -6.05 6.91 23.53
C SER A 91 -4.57 6.93 23.08
N GLU A 92 -3.95 5.79 22.76
CA GLU A 92 -2.55 5.72 22.31
C GLU A 92 -2.36 5.93 20.81
N VAL A 93 -3.44 5.92 20.01
CA VAL A 93 -3.35 6.29 18.57
C VAL A 93 -2.91 7.74 18.44
N GLY A 94 -3.19 8.57 19.45
CA GLY A 94 -2.93 10.00 19.42
C GLY A 94 -3.70 10.69 18.28
N ASP A 95 -3.52 11.98 18.15
CA ASP A 95 -4.14 12.74 17.06
C ASP A 95 -3.48 12.40 15.72
N VAL A 96 -4.04 11.41 15.01
CA VAL A 96 -3.68 11.11 13.63
C VAL A 96 -4.57 11.93 12.72
N ASN A 97 -3.97 12.94 12.07
CA ASN A 97 -4.66 13.76 11.10
C ASN A 97 -4.47 13.16 9.70
N LEU A 98 -5.50 12.45 9.23
CA LEU A 98 -5.59 11.98 7.85
C LEU A 98 -6.33 13.03 6.99
N ALA A 99 -6.08 12.97 5.68
CA ALA A 99 -6.79 13.76 4.69
C ALA A 99 -8.32 13.55 4.80
N ASP A 100 -8.75 12.30 5.04
CA ASP A 100 -10.13 11.99 5.37
C ASP A 100 -10.40 12.16 6.87
N PRO A 101 -11.14 13.19 7.29
CA PRO A 101 -11.46 13.41 8.70
C PRO A 101 -12.39 12.32 9.29
N ALA A 102 -13.13 11.60 8.43
CA ALA A 102 -14.00 10.49 8.82
C ALA A 102 -13.31 9.12 8.70
N ALA A 103 -11.99 9.09 8.46
CA ALA A 103 -11.22 7.85 8.37
C ALA A 103 -11.53 6.90 9.53
N THR A 104 -11.69 5.60 9.20
CA THR A 104 -12.00 4.58 10.21
C THR A 104 -10.87 4.47 11.23
N GLU A 105 -11.17 3.96 12.42
CA GLU A 105 -10.15 3.72 13.44
C GLU A 105 -9.05 2.76 12.96
N LYS A 106 -9.39 1.78 12.11
CA LYS A 106 -8.40 0.92 11.46
C LYS A 106 -7.49 1.70 10.51
N THR A 107 -8.05 2.64 9.76
CA THR A 107 -7.29 3.50 8.85
C THR A 107 -6.29 4.37 9.62
N LYS A 108 -6.75 4.99 10.70
CA LYS A 108 -5.89 5.78 11.60
C LYS A 108 -4.79 4.92 12.22
N ARG A 109 -5.12 3.70 12.67
CA ARG A 109 -4.13 2.76 13.23
C ARG A 109 -3.07 2.34 12.22
N LEU A 110 -3.47 2.02 10.98
CA LEU A 110 -2.51 1.71 9.94
C LEU A 110 -1.58 2.90 9.66
N TYR A 111 -2.13 4.10 9.53
CA TYR A 111 -1.31 5.29 9.31
C TYR A 111 -0.34 5.55 10.50
N LYS A 112 -0.81 5.39 11.71
CA LYS A 112 0.02 5.48 12.92
C LYS A 112 1.15 4.44 12.91
N TYR A 113 0.84 3.20 12.50
CA TYR A 113 1.86 2.16 12.34
C TYR A 113 2.93 2.57 11.33
N LEU A 114 2.54 3.16 10.20
CA LEU A 114 3.47 3.68 9.21
C LEU A 114 4.34 4.81 9.81
N GLN A 115 3.74 5.74 10.54
CA GLN A 115 4.46 6.83 11.23
C GLN A 115 5.48 6.31 12.25
N LEU A 116 5.11 5.33 13.07
CA LEU A 116 5.99 4.77 14.10
C LEU A 116 7.20 4.03 13.52
N ASN A 117 7.06 3.48 12.32
CA ASN A 117 8.16 2.81 11.63
C ASN A 117 8.98 3.75 10.75
N TYR A 118 8.45 4.92 10.39
CA TYR A 118 9.09 5.87 9.49
C TYR A 118 10.44 6.35 10.02
N GLY A 119 11.47 6.29 9.17
CA GLY A 119 12.85 6.63 9.53
C GLY A 119 13.59 5.58 10.34
N SER A 120 12.91 4.59 10.93
CA SER A 120 13.51 3.50 11.70
C SER A 120 13.48 2.15 10.97
N LYS A 121 12.44 1.93 10.16
CA LYS A 121 12.26 0.72 9.34
C LYS A 121 11.65 1.10 8.00
N ILE A 122 11.86 0.27 7.00
CA ILE A 122 11.21 0.38 5.69
C ILE A 122 10.31 -0.82 5.45
N ILE A 123 9.10 -0.58 4.96
CA ILE A 123 8.14 -1.62 4.65
C ILE A 123 8.39 -2.13 3.22
N SER A 124 8.58 -3.43 3.08
CA SER A 124 8.71 -4.06 1.77
C SER A 124 7.34 -4.23 1.10
N SER A 125 7.28 -3.99 -0.20
CA SER A 125 6.06 -4.19 -0.96
C SER A 125 6.32 -4.68 -2.38
N VAL A 126 5.27 -4.98 -3.12
CA VAL A 126 5.33 -5.35 -4.53
C VAL A 126 4.00 -5.01 -5.23
N ILE A 127 4.10 -4.67 -6.53
CA ILE A 127 2.94 -4.50 -7.40
C ILE A 127 2.55 -5.85 -8.01
N ALA A 128 1.26 -6.17 -7.98
CA ALA A 128 0.67 -7.44 -8.40
C ALA A 128 0.51 -7.59 -9.93
N ASN A 129 1.52 -7.19 -10.71
CA ASN A 129 1.50 -7.25 -12.18
C ASN A 129 0.24 -6.60 -12.78
N VAL A 130 -0.08 -5.38 -12.33
CA VAL A 130 -1.28 -4.61 -12.70
C VAL A 130 -2.56 -5.46 -12.63
N ASN A 131 -2.68 -6.29 -11.60
CA ASN A 131 -3.65 -7.36 -11.48
C ASN A 131 -4.33 -7.39 -10.09
N TRP A 132 -5.20 -8.38 -9.90
CA TRP A 132 -5.99 -8.62 -8.70
C TRP A 132 -5.62 -9.96 -8.03
N ASN A 133 -4.31 -10.16 -7.78
CA ASN A 133 -3.76 -11.41 -7.23
C ASN A 133 -2.46 -11.16 -6.44
N THR A 134 -1.86 -12.23 -5.91
CA THR A 134 -0.61 -12.21 -5.12
C THR A 134 0.58 -12.86 -5.83
N GLN A 135 0.49 -13.12 -7.13
CA GLN A 135 1.50 -13.93 -7.85
C GLN A 135 2.91 -13.35 -7.77
N GLU A 136 3.07 -12.02 -7.76
CA GLU A 136 4.39 -11.39 -7.63
C GLU A 136 4.92 -11.55 -6.18
N ALA A 137 4.06 -11.42 -5.18
CA ALA A 137 4.41 -11.71 -3.79
C ALA A 137 4.79 -13.19 -3.58
N ASP A 138 4.10 -14.11 -4.24
CA ASP A 138 4.40 -15.55 -4.22
C ASP A 138 5.75 -15.86 -4.85
N LYS A 139 6.14 -15.15 -5.92
CA LYS A 139 7.48 -15.25 -6.52
C LYS A 139 8.57 -14.82 -5.54
N ILE A 140 8.35 -13.73 -4.80
CA ILE A 140 9.27 -13.27 -3.76
C ILE A 140 9.39 -14.32 -2.66
N TYR A 141 8.25 -14.83 -2.18
CA TYR A 141 8.25 -15.89 -1.17
C TYR A 141 9.01 -17.13 -1.65
N LYS A 142 8.77 -17.57 -2.87
CA LYS A 142 9.47 -18.73 -3.47
C LYS A 142 10.99 -18.53 -3.55
N ALA A 143 11.44 -17.30 -3.81
CA ALA A 143 12.85 -16.97 -3.91
C ALA A 143 13.54 -16.76 -2.55
N THR A 144 12.81 -16.29 -1.52
CA THR A 144 13.39 -15.79 -0.27
C THR A 144 12.90 -16.51 0.98
N GLY A 145 11.82 -17.28 0.88
CA GLY A 145 11.10 -17.86 2.01
C GLY A 145 10.30 -16.85 2.84
N LYS A 146 10.09 -15.63 2.33
CA LYS A 146 9.37 -14.55 3.03
C LYS A 146 8.49 -13.77 2.07
N TYR A 147 7.30 -13.37 2.52
CA TYR A 147 6.43 -12.46 1.79
C TYR A 147 6.85 -11.00 1.98
N PRO A 148 6.61 -10.13 0.99
CA PRO A 148 6.65 -8.69 1.23
C PRO A 148 5.54 -8.31 2.22
N ALA A 149 5.73 -7.22 2.97
CA ALA A 149 4.73 -6.82 3.96
C ALA A 149 3.48 -6.20 3.31
N MET A 150 3.58 -5.68 2.09
CA MET A 150 2.47 -5.04 1.37
C MET A 150 2.35 -5.59 -0.05
N ASN A 151 1.11 -5.85 -0.49
CA ASN A 151 0.80 -6.15 -1.88
C ASN A 151 -0.07 -5.04 -2.48
N CYS A 152 0.29 -4.55 -3.67
CA CYS A 152 -0.44 -3.52 -4.38
C CYS A 152 -1.23 -4.11 -5.53
N TYR A 153 -2.53 -3.95 -5.50
CA TYR A 153 -3.46 -4.39 -6.54
C TYR A 153 -3.84 -3.21 -7.44
N ASP A 154 -4.25 -3.49 -8.69
CA ASP A 154 -4.58 -2.46 -9.65
C ASP A 154 -5.99 -2.63 -10.22
N PHE A 155 -6.75 -1.54 -10.25
CA PHE A 155 -8.08 -1.48 -10.86
C PHE A 155 -8.06 -1.28 -12.39
N ILE A 156 -6.92 -1.45 -13.05
CA ILE A 156 -6.75 -1.18 -14.50
C ILE A 156 -7.84 -1.79 -15.39
N HIS A 157 -8.39 -2.94 -15.01
CA HIS A 157 -9.39 -3.67 -15.80
C HIS A 157 -10.83 -3.53 -15.26
N ILE A 158 -11.09 -2.61 -14.35
CA ILE A 158 -12.43 -2.44 -13.75
C ILE A 158 -13.50 -2.05 -14.80
N TYR A 159 -13.08 -1.44 -15.89
CA TYR A 159 -13.95 -1.04 -17.01
C TYR A 159 -14.61 -2.23 -17.73
N VAL A 160 -14.07 -3.45 -17.61
CA VAL A 160 -14.59 -4.63 -18.30
C VAL A 160 -16.06 -4.85 -17.97
N PRO A 161 -16.96 -4.91 -18.97
CA PRO A 161 -18.40 -4.91 -18.73
C PRO A 161 -18.91 -6.14 -17.95
N LYS A 162 -18.22 -7.27 -18.07
CA LYS A 162 -18.56 -8.52 -17.39
C LYS A 162 -17.34 -9.04 -16.64
N GLN A 163 -17.25 -8.71 -15.37
CA GLN A 163 -16.18 -9.15 -14.49
C GLN A 163 -16.13 -10.69 -14.39
N GLY A 164 -14.91 -11.25 -14.35
CA GLY A 164 -14.69 -12.70 -14.26
C GLY A 164 -15.02 -13.47 -15.53
N SER A 165 -15.31 -12.82 -16.67
CA SER A 165 -15.53 -13.50 -17.94
C SER A 165 -14.29 -14.29 -18.37
N ASN A 166 -14.49 -15.52 -18.87
CA ASN A 166 -13.41 -16.39 -19.34
C ASN A 166 -12.31 -16.69 -18.32
N GLY A 167 -12.64 -16.66 -17.01
CA GLY A 167 -11.66 -16.92 -15.95
C GLY A 167 -10.65 -15.80 -15.74
N TRP A 168 -10.89 -14.60 -16.29
CA TRP A 168 -10.06 -13.43 -16.10
C TRP A 168 -10.39 -12.68 -14.81
N ILE A 169 -9.77 -11.53 -14.58
CA ILE A 169 -9.89 -10.71 -13.37
C ILE A 169 -11.38 -10.48 -13.02
N ASN A 170 -11.69 -10.65 -11.74
CA ASN A 170 -13.01 -10.42 -11.17
C ASN A 170 -12.90 -9.55 -9.92
N TYR A 171 -13.09 -8.27 -10.03
CA TYR A 171 -13.06 -7.35 -8.88
C TYR A 171 -14.27 -7.53 -7.94
N ASN A 172 -15.33 -8.24 -8.37
CA ASN A 172 -16.43 -8.61 -7.47
C ASN A 172 -16.02 -9.67 -6.44
N ASP A 173 -14.97 -10.42 -6.73
CA ASP A 173 -14.31 -11.33 -5.79
C ASP A 173 -13.17 -10.60 -5.06
N ILE A 174 -13.43 -10.19 -3.83
CA ILE A 174 -12.42 -9.52 -2.98
C ILE A 174 -11.50 -10.50 -2.24
N THR A 175 -11.71 -11.82 -2.40
CA THR A 175 -10.95 -12.85 -1.70
C THR A 175 -9.43 -12.72 -1.82
N PRO A 176 -8.84 -12.37 -2.99
CA PRO A 176 -7.39 -12.18 -3.08
C PRO A 176 -6.85 -11.11 -2.15
N VAL A 177 -7.64 -10.05 -1.90
CA VAL A 177 -7.25 -8.93 -1.03
C VAL A 177 -7.53 -9.24 0.43
N THR A 178 -8.71 -9.80 0.73
CA THR A 178 -9.08 -10.14 2.12
C THR A 178 -8.20 -11.24 2.68
N ASN A 179 -7.89 -12.28 1.91
CA ASN A 179 -6.97 -13.34 2.35
C ASN A 179 -5.56 -12.79 2.66
N TRP A 180 -5.08 -11.83 1.88
CA TRP A 180 -3.82 -11.15 2.16
C TRP A 180 -3.88 -10.33 3.46
N ALA A 181 -4.93 -9.55 3.63
CA ALA A 181 -5.15 -8.74 4.82
C ALA A 181 -5.37 -9.59 6.08
N ASP A 182 -6.13 -10.68 5.98
CA ASP A 182 -6.40 -11.61 7.08
C ASP A 182 -5.13 -12.31 7.59
N GLN A 183 -4.12 -12.45 6.74
CA GLN A 183 -2.80 -12.95 7.11
C GLN A 183 -1.88 -11.86 7.68
N GLY A 184 -2.38 -10.64 7.91
CA GLY A 184 -1.61 -9.51 8.43
C GLY A 184 -0.87 -8.70 7.37
N GLY A 185 -1.07 -9.01 6.10
CA GLY A 185 -0.48 -8.27 4.98
C GLY A 185 -1.11 -6.90 4.81
N LEU A 186 -0.29 -5.88 4.55
CA LEU A 186 -0.75 -4.54 4.21
C LEU A 186 -1.25 -4.52 2.77
N VAL A 187 -2.28 -3.73 2.54
CA VAL A 187 -2.91 -3.58 1.22
C VAL A 187 -2.58 -2.21 0.65
N SER A 188 -2.15 -2.18 -0.61
CA SER A 188 -2.14 -0.98 -1.43
C SER A 188 -3.03 -1.21 -2.64
N LEU A 189 -3.68 -0.16 -3.10
CA LEU A 189 -4.54 -0.15 -4.28
C LEU A 189 -4.12 0.99 -5.18
N MET A 190 -4.01 0.73 -6.47
CA MET A 190 -3.76 1.75 -7.48
C MET A 190 -4.75 1.63 -8.63
N TRP A 191 -4.77 2.61 -9.49
CA TRP A 191 -5.68 2.59 -10.63
C TRP A 191 -5.05 3.22 -11.86
N HIS A 192 -4.68 2.37 -12.82
CA HIS A 192 -4.47 2.81 -14.20
C HIS A 192 -5.84 3.03 -14.83
N PHE A 193 -6.33 4.27 -14.71
CA PHE A 193 -7.68 4.60 -15.11
C PHE A 193 -7.82 4.65 -16.63
N ASN A 194 -8.25 3.54 -17.23
CA ASN A 194 -8.52 3.42 -18.65
C ASN A 194 -9.79 4.21 -19.04
N VAL A 195 -9.72 4.87 -20.19
CA VAL A 195 -10.83 5.59 -20.81
C VAL A 195 -11.08 5.10 -22.24
N PRO A 196 -12.30 5.20 -22.77
CA PRO A 196 -12.57 4.85 -24.15
C PRO A 196 -11.74 5.69 -25.15
N LYS A 197 -11.34 5.08 -26.26
CA LYS A 197 -10.60 5.80 -27.31
C LYS A 197 -11.45 6.91 -27.96
N THR A 198 -12.75 6.71 -28.06
CA THR A 198 -13.73 7.72 -28.50
C THR A 198 -15.03 7.55 -27.72
N GLU A 199 -15.91 8.54 -27.75
CA GLU A 199 -17.25 8.49 -27.12
C GLU A 199 -18.07 7.26 -27.57
N SER A 200 -17.96 6.87 -28.85
CA SER A 200 -18.70 5.74 -29.43
C SER A 200 -18.00 4.38 -29.18
N THR A 201 -16.79 4.37 -28.64
CA THR A 201 -16.05 3.12 -28.41
C THR A 201 -16.64 2.35 -27.25
N VAL A 202 -17.01 1.10 -27.50
CA VAL A 202 -17.42 0.15 -26.47
C VAL A 202 -16.19 -0.64 -26.01
N PRO A 203 -15.84 -0.61 -24.72
CA PRO A 203 -14.72 -1.38 -24.21
C PRO A 203 -14.90 -2.88 -24.41
N GLY A 204 -13.87 -3.54 -24.92
CA GLY A 204 -13.84 -5.00 -25.06
C GLY A 204 -13.46 -5.70 -23.77
N THR A 205 -13.84 -6.96 -23.64
CA THR A 205 -13.43 -7.83 -22.51
C THR A 205 -11.96 -8.26 -22.59
N ASP A 206 -11.30 -7.99 -23.70
CA ASP A 206 -9.90 -8.29 -24.01
C ASP A 206 -8.98 -7.08 -23.79
N GLY A 207 -9.49 -5.99 -23.26
CA GLY A 207 -8.74 -4.73 -23.10
C GLY A 207 -8.76 -3.81 -24.30
N SER A 208 -9.42 -4.21 -25.40
CA SER A 208 -9.53 -3.36 -26.57
C SER A 208 -10.45 -2.16 -26.34
N GLY A 209 -10.25 -1.10 -27.12
CA GLY A 209 -11.11 0.09 -27.10
C GLY A 209 -10.86 1.08 -25.97
N VAL A 210 -9.94 0.79 -25.05
CA VAL A 210 -9.58 1.69 -23.94
C VAL A 210 -8.08 1.98 -23.92
N THR A 211 -7.68 3.03 -23.19
CA THR A 211 -6.30 3.43 -23.02
C THR A 211 -6.13 4.40 -21.85
N CYS A 212 -4.92 4.46 -21.28
CA CYS A 212 -4.50 5.55 -20.41
C CYS A 212 -3.74 6.65 -21.16
N THR A 213 -3.33 6.36 -22.41
CA THR A 213 -2.45 7.23 -23.21
C THR A 213 -3.25 8.35 -23.89
N PRO A 214 -2.94 9.63 -23.64
CA PRO A 214 -3.75 10.75 -24.14
C PRO A 214 -3.74 10.89 -25.66
N SER A 215 -2.68 10.43 -26.33
CA SER A 215 -2.61 10.47 -27.81
C SER A 215 -3.47 9.40 -28.51
N GLU A 216 -3.97 8.42 -27.76
CA GLU A 216 -4.79 7.31 -28.28
C GLU A 216 -6.28 7.50 -28.02
N THR A 217 -6.67 8.62 -27.42
CA THR A 217 -8.07 8.88 -27.07
C THR A 217 -8.49 10.31 -27.40
N THR A 218 -9.79 10.49 -27.65
CA THR A 218 -10.44 11.81 -27.74
C THR A 218 -10.94 12.30 -26.37
N PHE A 219 -10.81 11.49 -25.33
CA PHE A 219 -11.18 11.83 -23.94
C PHE A 219 -10.36 13.03 -23.43
N LYS A 220 -11.04 14.04 -22.87
CA LYS A 220 -10.41 15.23 -22.32
C LYS A 220 -10.61 15.30 -20.82
N ALA A 221 -9.52 15.37 -20.07
CA ALA A 221 -9.57 15.48 -18.61
C ALA A 221 -10.37 16.70 -18.14
N ALA A 222 -10.24 17.83 -18.83
CA ALA A 222 -10.98 19.05 -18.52
C ALA A 222 -12.50 18.86 -18.64
N ASN A 223 -12.97 18.05 -19.60
CA ASN A 223 -14.40 17.80 -19.81
C ASN A 223 -15.01 16.93 -18.71
N VAL A 224 -14.23 16.16 -17.99
CA VAL A 224 -14.68 15.42 -16.79
C VAL A 224 -15.36 16.38 -15.79
N LEU A 225 -14.89 17.60 -15.70
CA LEU A 225 -15.42 18.63 -14.79
C LEU A 225 -16.68 19.31 -15.33
N THR A 226 -17.11 19.00 -16.55
CA THR A 226 -18.32 19.52 -17.17
C THR A 226 -19.45 18.52 -17.01
N ALA A 227 -20.43 18.86 -16.21
CA ALA A 227 -21.59 18.00 -15.96
C ALA A 227 -22.30 17.62 -17.26
N GLY A 228 -22.54 16.33 -17.48
CA GLY A 228 -23.25 15.79 -18.62
C GLY A 228 -22.39 15.52 -19.86
N SER A 229 -21.12 15.89 -19.91
CA SER A 229 -20.20 15.44 -20.95
C SER A 229 -20.07 13.91 -20.92
N TRP A 230 -19.61 13.30 -22.01
CA TRP A 230 -19.42 11.86 -22.05
C TRP A 230 -18.24 11.44 -21.15
N GLU A 231 -17.23 12.30 -21.02
CA GLU A 231 -16.10 12.10 -20.11
C GLU A 231 -16.54 12.15 -18.64
N ASN A 232 -17.42 13.09 -18.30
CA ASN A 232 -18.00 13.17 -16.96
C ASN A 232 -18.80 11.91 -16.63
N LYS A 233 -19.66 11.45 -17.55
CA LYS A 233 -20.44 10.22 -17.38
C LYS A 233 -19.55 9.00 -17.19
N TRP A 234 -18.53 8.83 -18.04
CA TRP A 234 -17.58 7.73 -17.92
C TRP A 234 -16.84 7.75 -16.59
N PHE A 235 -16.33 8.92 -16.20
CA PHE A 235 -15.57 9.08 -14.98
C PHE A 235 -16.36 8.64 -13.73
N TYR A 236 -17.59 9.09 -13.59
CA TYR A 236 -18.44 8.72 -12.47
C TYR A 236 -18.90 7.26 -12.55
N GLN A 237 -19.20 6.76 -13.72
CA GLN A 237 -19.56 5.35 -13.91
C GLN A 237 -18.43 4.41 -13.44
N GLU A 238 -17.20 4.72 -13.80
CA GLU A 238 -16.06 3.89 -13.41
C GLU A 238 -15.72 4.07 -11.91
N MET A 239 -15.86 5.27 -11.37
CA MET A 239 -15.74 5.48 -9.93
C MET A 239 -16.79 4.71 -9.13
N ASP A 240 -18.03 4.63 -9.60
CA ASP A 240 -19.08 3.83 -8.92
C ASP A 240 -18.68 2.35 -8.82
N LYS A 241 -18.10 1.77 -9.87
CA LYS A 241 -17.60 0.38 -9.83
C LYS A 241 -16.49 0.20 -8.79
N VAL A 242 -15.55 1.15 -8.73
CA VAL A 242 -14.47 1.12 -7.72
C VAL A 242 -15.04 1.27 -6.31
N VAL A 243 -16.00 2.19 -6.12
CA VAL A 243 -16.70 2.39 -4.84
C VAL A 243 -17.37 1.10 -4.36
N GLU A 244 -18.04 0.35 -5.25
CA GLU A 244 -18.65 -0.93 -4.88
C GLU A 244 -17.64 -1.93 -4.33
N VAL A 245 -16.45 -2.01 -4.93
CA VAL A 245 -15.37 -2.89 -4.45
C VAL A 245 -14.77 -2.37 -3.15
N LEU A 246 -14.50 -1.06 -3.06
CA LEU A 246 -13.95 -0.43 -1.85
C LEU A 246 -14.91 -0.57 -0.66
N GLN A 247 -16.23 -0.49 -0.89
CA GLN A 247 -17.23 -0.71 0.16
C GLN A 247 -17.17 -2.14 0.69
N LYS A 248 -17.10 -3.14 -0.20
CA LYS A 248 -16.93 -4.55 0.21
C LYS A 248 -15.64 -4.75 1.03
N LEU A 249 -14.54 -4.11 0.62
CA LEU A 249 -13.27 -4.17 1.35
C LEU A 249 -13.40 -3.47 2.72
N GLN A 250 -14.07 -2.34 2.79
CA GLN A 250 -14.33 -1.63 4.05
C GLN A 250 -15.18 -2.47 4.99
N ASP A 251 -16.26 -3.09 4.50
CA ASP A 251 -17.14 -3.97 5.26
C ASP A 251 -16.38 -5.21 5.78
N ALA A 252 -15.41 -5.70 5.01
CA ALA A 252 -14.48 -6.74 5.43
C ALA A 252 -13.36 -6.23 6.36
N GLY A 253 -13.35 -4.93 6.68
CA GLY A 253 -12.36 -4.32 7.56
C GLY A 253 -10.98 -4.16 6.94
N VAL A 254 -10.84 -4.18 5.64
CA VAL A 254 -9.59 -3.91 4.93
C VAL A 254 -9.34 -2.43 4.83
N VAL A 255 -8.13 -2.00 5.16
CA VAL A 255 -7.62 -0.63 4.95
C VAL A 255 -6.57 -0.67 3.86
N ALA A 256 -6.55 0.32 2.97
CA ALA A 256 -5.59 0.36 1.88
C ALA A 256 -4.88 1.71 1.75
N VAL A 257 -3.61 1.67 1.34
CA VAL A 257 -2.93 2.82 0.75
C VAL A 257 -3.47 2.97 -0.67
N TRP A 258 -4.16 4.09 -0.93
CA TRP A 258 -4.80 4.38 -2.21
C TRP A 258 -3.96 5.34 -3.04
N ARG A 259 -3.53 4.90 -4.22
CA ARG A 259 -2.65 5.65 -5.11
C ARG A 259 -3.27 5.82 -6.51
N PRO A 260 -4.27 6.71 -6.65
CA PRO A 260 -4.88 7.02 -7.95
C PRO A 260 -4.04 8.03 -8.72
N PHE A 261 -4.29 8.18 -10.00
CA PHE A 261 -3.76 9.27 -10.84
C PHE A 261 -2.26 9.53 -10.67
N HIS A 262 -1.48 8.45 -10.49
CA HIS A 262 -0.04 8.53 -10.32
C HIS A 262 0.63 9.12 -11.57
N GLU A 263 1.85 9.64 -11.39
CA GLU A 263 2.68 10.16 -12.47
C GLU A 263 1.99 11.21 -13.37
N ALA A 264 1.10 12.03 -12.81
CA ALA A 264 0.27 12.96 -13.57
C ALA A 264 1.08 14.02 -14.33
N ALA A 265 2.15 14.52 -13.73
CA ALA A 265 3.01 15.50 -14.39
C ALA A 265 3.76 14.89 -15.59
N GLY A 266 4.16 13.63 -15.49
CA GLY A 266 4.89 12.96 -16.56
C GLY A 266 6.02 13.82 -17.09
N ASN A 267 6.11 13.94 -18.41
CA ASN A 267 7.07 14.81 -19.09
C ASN A 267 6.72 16.31 -19.00
N ALA A 268 5.56 16.69 -18.44
CA ALA A 268 5.18 18.08 -18.31
C ALA A 268 6.07 18.87 -17.32
N CYS A 269 6.84 18.17 -16.47
CA CYS A 269 7.87 18.77 -15.63
C CYS A 269 9.12 19.19 -16.41
N LEU A 270 9.21 18.89 -17.71
CA LEU A 270 10.34 19.26 -18.53
C LEU A 270 10.29 20.74 -18.93
N LYS A 271 11.45 21.33 -19.06
CA LYS A 271 11.57 22.73 -19.51
C LYS A 271 10.91 22.94 -20.87
N SER A 272 10.34 24.13 -21.05
CA SER A 272 9.76 24.56 -22.31
C SER A 272 10.75 24.35 -23.46
N GLY A 273 10.27 23.74 -24.56
CA GLY A 273 11.07 23.41 -25.74
C GLY A 273 11.52 21.97 -25.84
N ALA A 274 11.40 21.16 -24.78
CA ALA A 274 11.55 19.72 -24.92
C ALA A 274 10.41 19.15 -25.77
N SER A 275 10.74 18.36 -26.78
CA SER A 275 9.77 17.84 -27.77
C SER A 275 8.74 16.83 -27.17
N TRP A 276 8.90 16.47 -25.90
CA TRP A 276 8.14 15.46 -25.19
C TRP A 276 7.52 15.99 -23.87
N GLY A 277 7.40 17.31 -23.71
CA GLY A 277 6.99 18.00 -22.48
C GLY A 277 5.51 17.89 -22.12
N LYS A 278 4.89 16.71 -22.25
CA LYS A 278 3.50 16.48 -21.84
C LYS A 278 3.37 15.23 -20.98
N SER A 279 2.31 15.18 -20.17
CA SER A 279 1.95 13.99 -19.42
C SER A 279 1.74 12.79 -20.35
N TRP A 280 2.19 11.62 -19.94
CA TRP A 280 1.93 10.35 -20.67
C TRP A 280 0.61 9.70 -20.28
N PHE A 281 -0.07 10.20 -19.24
CA PHE A 281 -1.40 9.76 -18.84
C PHE A 281 -2.44 10.85 -19.10
N TRP A 282 -3.66 10.44 -19.48
CA TRP A 282 -4.74 11.37 -19.82
C TRP A 282 -5.11 12.30 -18.64
N TRP A 283 -5.01 11.83 -17.39
CA TRP A 283 -5.37 12.63 -16.21
C TRP A 283 -4.44 13.80 -15.92
N GLY A 284 -3.25 13.79 -16.49
CA GLY A 284 -2.31 14.92 -16.39
C GLY A 284 -2.24 15.79 -17.65
N TYR A 285 -2.85 15.34 -18.77
CA TYR A 285 -2.60 15.94 -20.08
C TYR A 285 -3.10 17.37 -20.22
N ASP A 286 -4.20 17.73 -19.54
CA ASP A 286 -4.79 19.07 -19.56
C ASP A 286 -4.24 19.99 -18.46
N GLY A 287 -3.12 19.59 -17.84
CA GLY A 287 -2.32 20.42 -16.93
C GLY A 287 -2.70 20.28 -15.45
N ALA A 288 -1.87 20.91 -14.62
CA ALA A 288 -1.88 20.77 -13.17
C ALA A 288 -3.21 21.19 -12.53
N GLU A 289 -3.82 22.29 -12.99
CA GLU A 289 -5.08 22.78 -12.40
C GLU A 289 -6.25 21.82 -12.65
N THR A 290 -6.32 21.23 -13.85
CA THR A 290 -7.31 20.20 -14.16
C THR A 290 -7.07 18.96 -13.31
N TYR A 291 -5.82 18.50 -13.24
CA TYR A 291 -5.43 17.36 -12.44
C TYR A 291 -5.82 17.49 -10.96
N LYS A 292 -5.49 18.61 -10.33
CA LYS A 292 -5.85 18.86 -8.93
C LYS A 292 -7.36 18.76 -8.70
N LYS A 293 -8.16 19.30 -9.64
CA LYS A 293 -9.61 19.21 -9.56
C LYS A 293 -10.12 17.78 -9.73
N LEU A 294 -9.52 16.98 -10.62
CA LEU A 294 -9.86 15.55 -10.77
C LEU A 294 -9.59 14.79 -9.47
N TRP A 295 -8.43 14.99 -8.86
CA TRP A 295 -8.07 14.39 -7.58
C TRP A 295 -9.07 14.75 -6.48
N GLN A 296 -9.33 16.05 -6.32
CA GLN A 296 -10.28 16.56 -5.33
C GLN A 296 -11.70 16.04 -5.58
N THR A 297 -12.10 15.92 -6.85
CA THR A 297 -13.40 15.34 -7.23
C THR A 297 -13.50 13.88 -6.81
N MET A 298 -12.49 13.05 -7.11
CA MET A 298 -12.48 11.65 -6.71
C MET A 298 -12.50 11.51 -5.17
N PHE A 299 -11.67 12.26 -4.47
CA PHE A 299 -11.61 12.27 -3.02
C PHE A 299 -12.97 12.59 -2.40
N ASN A 300 -13.58 13.70 -2.78
CA ASN A 300 -14.87 14.14 -2.26
C ASN A 300 -16.00 13.15 -2.64
N TYR A 301 -15.91 12.56 -3.83
CA TYR A 301 -16.89 11.57 -4.27
C TYR A 301 -16.83 10.31 -3.42
N PHE A 302 -15.65 9.76 -3.18
CA PHE A 302 -15.49 8.59 -2.33
C PHE A 302 -15.97 8.84 -0.90
N GLN A 303 -15.67 10.01 -0.33
CA GLN A 303 -16.22 10.39 0.97
C GLN A 303 -17.76 10.49 0.95
N SER A 304 -18.34 11.07 -0.09
CA SER A 304 -19.80 11.18 -0.23
C SER A 304 -20.50 9.82 -0.33
N LYS A 305 -19.76 8.78 -0.73
CA LYS A 305 -20.20 7.38 -0.79
C LYS A 305 -19.90 6.60 0.50
N GLY A 306 -19.32 7.24 1.52
CA GLY A 306 -18.99 6.59 2.79
C GLY A 306 -17.73 5.73 2.78
N ILE A 307 -16.83 5.95 1.82
CA ILE A 307 -15.54 5.25 1.76
C ILE A 307 -14.53 5.97 2.64
N HIS A 308 -14.15 5.35 3.76
CA HIS A 308 -13.31 5.92 4.82
C HIS A 308 -12.13 5.02 5.24
N ASN A 309 -11.84 3.99 4.45
CA ASN A 309 -10.79 3.00 4.69
C ASN A 309 -9.53 3.22 3.84
N LEU A 310 -9.30 4.44 3.34
CA LEU A 310 -8.19 4.75 2.44
C LEU A 310 -7.20 5.73 3.07
N ILE A 311 -5.90 5.47 2.84
CA ILE A 311 -4.78 6.40 3.09
C ILE A 311 -4.33 6.91 1.72
N TRP A 312 -4.45 8.19 1.47
CA TRP A 312 -4.28 8.79 0.15
C TRP A 312 -2.81 9.09 -0.16
N ALA A 313 -2.25 8.42 -1.16
CA ALA A 313 -0.87 8.57 -1.60
C ALA A 313 -0.79 9.29 -2.95
N TRP A 314 -0.23 10.48 -2.96
CA TRP A 314 0.03 11.26 -4.16
C TRP A 314 1.46 11.05 -4.65
N THR A 315 1.64 10.81 -5.95
CA THR A 315 2.96 10.60 -6.55
C THR A 315 3.50 11.89 -7.13
N THR A 316 4.61 12.37 -6.59
CA THR A 316 5.39 13.50 -7.11
C THR A 316 6.36 13.04 -8.21
N GLN A 317 6.68 13.92 -9.14
CA GLN A 317 7.57 13.65 -10.28
C GLN A 317 8.62 14.73 -10.48
N ASN A 318 9.36 15.01 -9.42
CA ASN A 318 10.43 15.97 -9.47
C ASN A 318 11.69 15.31 -10.05
N TYR A 319 12.12 15.70 -11.22
CA TYR A 319 13.34 15.18 -11.87
C TYR A 319 14.51 16.07 -11.54
N ASN A 320 15.21 15.78 -10.45
CA ASN A 320 16.38 16.54 -10.04
C ASN A 320 17.64 16.17 -10.82
N GLY A 321 18.40 17.20 -11.17
CA GLY A 321 19.73 17.03 -11.79
C GLY A 321 19.73 16.96 -13.31
N ASP A 322 18.59 16.95 -13.98
CA ASP A 322 18.52 17.15 -15.43
C ASP A 322 18.32 18.64 -15.75
N ALA A 323 19.22 19.19 -16.55
CA ALA A 323 19.15 20.58 -17.00
C ALA A 323 17.86 20.92 -17.77
N ASN A 324 17.12 19.91 -18.21
CA ASN A 324 15.88 20.03 -18.97
C ASN A 324 14.61 19.88 -18.11
N THR A 325 14.71 19.75 -16.80
CA THR A 325 13.56 19.60 -15.92
C THR A 325 13.24 20.83 -15.11
N TYR A 326 11.96 21.01 -14.78
CA TYR A 326 11.49 21.96 -13.78
C TYR A 326 11.36 21.27 -12.43
N ASN A 327 11.80 21.92 -11.37
CA ASN A 327 11.57 21.48 -9.99
C ASN A 327 10.24 22.01 -9.44
N ASN A 328 9.18 21.95 -10.23
CA ASN A 328 7.88 22.57 -9.91
C ASN A 328 6.71 21.57 -9.91
N ASP A 329 6.94 20.29 -9.67
CA ASP A 329 5.87 19.32 -9.50
C ASP A 329 4.91 19.69 -8.34
N ALA A 330 5.31 20.60 -7.46
CA ALA A 330 4.45 21.19 -6.44
C ALA A 330 3.20 21.87 -7.02
N ASP A 331 3.25 22.33 -8.27
CA ASP A 331 2.09 22.89 -8.96
C ASP A 331 0.98 21.83 -9.15
N TRP A 332 1.35 20.54 -9.15
CA TRP A 332 0.46 19.41 -9.29
C TRP A 332 -0.08 18.89 -7.96
N TYR A 333 0.40 19.38 -6.85
CA TYR A 333 0.00 18.92 -5.52
C TYR A 333 -1.46 19.25 -5.22
N PRO A 334 -2.31 18.25 -4.94
CA PRO A 334 -3.74 18.47 -4.72
C PRO A 334 -4.07 19.26 -3.44
N GLY A 335 -3.11 19.36 -2.53
CA GLY A 335 -3.23 20.05 -1.24
C GLY A 335 -3.27 19.09 -0.04
N ASP A 336 -2.85 19.61 1.11
CA ASP A 336 -2.69 18.84 2.36
C ASP A 336 -3.97 18.14 2.83
N LYS A 337 -5.13 18.72 2.51
CA LYS A 337 -6.44 18.16 2.85
C LYS A 337 -6.83 16.92 2.05
N TYR A 338 -6.05 16.55 1.05
CA TYR A 338 -6.37 15.48 0.10
C TYR A 338 -5.28 14.43 -0.01
N VAL A 339 -4.19 14.55 0.76
CA VAL A 339 -3.02 13.70 0.65
C VAL A 339 -2.46 13.36 2.03
N ASP A 340 -2.20 12.09 2.26
CA ASP A 340 -1.58 11.56 3.48
C ASP A 340 -0.10 11.22 3.29
N ILE A 341 0.23 10.61 2.15
CA ILE A 341 1.57 10.10 1.82
C ILE A 341 2.03 10.75 0.51
N ILE A 342 3.29 11.16 0.47
CA ILE A 342 3.95 11.58 -0.76
C ILE A 342 4.70 10.38 -1.33
N GLY A 343 4.24 9.88 -2.44
CA GLY A 343 4.91 8.83 -3.21
C GLY A 343 5.93 9.41 -4.20
N ARG A 344 6.94 8.62 -4.53
CA ARG A 344 7.93 8.92 -5.56
C ARG A 344 8.21 7.68 -6.38
N ASP A 345 8.24 7.82 -7.70
CA ASP A 345 8.58 6.75 -8.63
C ASP A 345 9.98 7.01 -9.17
N LEU A 346 10.90 6.07 -8.93
CA LEU A 346 12.31 6.20 -9.33
C LEU A 346 12.78 4.94 -10.04
N TYR A 347 13.23 5.09 -11.27
CA TYR A 347 13.80 4.03 -12.07
C TYR A 347 15.23 4.38 -12.47
N GLY A 348 16.19 3.46 -12.26
CA GLY A 348 17.57 3.67 -12.61
C GLY A 348 18.36 4.66 -11.74
N TYR A 349 17.83 5.06 -10.60
CA TYR A 349 18.47 6.01 -9.68
C TYR A 349 19.46 5.32 -8.75
N ASP A 350 20.67 5.86 -8.66
CA ASP A 350 21.66 5.45 -7.65
C ASP A 350 21.25 5.88 -6.24
N ALA A 351 21.96 5.37 -5.23
CA ALA A 351 21.65 5.62 -3.82
C ALA A 351 21.74 7.10 -3.42
N ALA A 352 22.70 7.84 -3.97
CA ALA A 352 22.91 9.25 -3.67
C ALA A 352 21.75 10.11 -4.22
N LYS A 353 21.32 9.83 -5.45
CA LYS A 353 20.16 10.49 -6.06
C LYS A 353 18.86 10.16 -5.32
N GLN A 354 18.65 8.90 -4.92
CA GLN A 354 17.50 8.53 -4.10
C GLN A 354 17.48 9.30 -2.78
N ALA A 355 18.63 9.43 -2.10
CA ALA A 355 18.73 10.19 -0.85
C ALA A 355 18.48 11.69 -1.05
N GLN A 356 18.93 12.25 -2.17
CA GLN A 356 18.66 13.64 -2.54
C GLN A 356 17.17 13.87 -2.76
N GLU A 357 16.52 13.03 -3.60
CA GLU A 357 15.08 13.10 -3.88
C GLU A 357 14.25 12.99 -2.58
N PHE A 358 14.56 12.00 -1.75
CA PHE A 358 13.90 11.81 -0.46
C PHE A 358 13.97 13.07 0.42
N LYS A 359 15.17 13.64 0.56
CA LYS A 359 15.42 14.83 1.39
C LYS A 359 14.67 16.05 0.86
N GLU A 360 14.63 16.24 -0.45
CA GLU A 360 13.95 17.37 -1.07
C GLU A 360 12.43 17.25 -0.93
N ILE A 361 11.87 16.05 -1.11
CA ILE A 361 10.44 15.78 -0.91
C ILE A 361 10.08 16.02 0.56
N GLN A 362 10.88 15.50 1.50
CA GLN A 362 10.65 15.67 2.93
C GLN A 362 10.68 17.17 3.34
N ALA A 363 11.58 17.93 2.76
CA ALA A 363 11.67 19.38 3.01
C ALA A 363 10.48 20.15 2.43
N ARG A 364 9.97 19.73 1.27
CA ARG A 364 8.84 20.37 0.57
C ARG A 364 7.49 20.05 1.22
N TYR A 365 7.32 18.85 1.74
CA TYR A 365 6.08 18.38 2.35
C TYR A 365 6.30 17.96 3.82
N PRO A 366 6.60 18.93 4.70
CA PRO A 366 6.93 18.62 6.09
C PRO A 366 5.76 17.94 6.80
N GLY A 367 6.07 16.91 7.59
CA GLY A 367 5.08 16.15 8.34
C GLY A 367 4.36 15.05 7.56
N LYS A 368 4.57 14.94 6.25
CA LYS A 368 4.05 13.84 5.44
C LYS A 368 5.01 12.63 5.47
N LEU A 369 4.45 11.44 5.39
CA LEU A 369 5.23 10.24 5.09
C LEU A 369 5.70 10.30 3.64
N VAL A 370 6.93 9.87 3.39
CA VAL A 370 7.51 9.81 2.04
C VAL A 370 7.81 8.36 1.70
N ALA A 371 7.35 7.90 0.53
CA ALA A 371 7.49 6.53 0.09
C ALA A 371 8.09 6.42 -1.32
N LEU A 372 8.85 5.37 -1.56
CA LEU A 372 9.26 4.96 -2.90
C LEU A 372 8.13 4.13 -3.51
N ALA A 373 7.19 4.82 -4.17
CA ALA A 373 5.92 4.25 -4.59
C ALA A 373 6.02 3.39 -5.85
N GLU A 374 7.08 3.58 -6.64
CA GLU A 374 7.54 2.65 -7.67
C GLU A 374 9.06 2.69 -7.79
N CYS A 375 9.64 1.52 -8.10
CA CYS A 375 11.06 1.41 -8.41
C CYS A 375 11.33 0.16 -9.28
N GLY A 376 12.50 0.11 -9.88
CA GLY A 376 12.85 -1.03 -10.74
C GLY A 376 13.98 -0.71 -11.70
N THR A 377 14.09 -1.53 -12.73
CA THR A 377 15.02 -1.32 -13.83
C THR A 377 14.42 -0.32 -14.83
N GLU A 378 15.19 0.65 -15.23
CA GLU A 378 14.77 1.58 -16.28
C GLU A 378 14.58 0.85 -17.61
N ALA A 379 13.41 1.04 -18.25
CA ALA A 379 12.97 0.24 -19.38
C ALA A 379 13.93 0.27 -20.60
N ASN A 380 14.68 1.36 -20.76
CA ASN A 380 15.52 1.59 -21.96
C ASN A 380 17.04 1.56 -21.69
N SER A 381 17.47 1.44 -20.42
CA SER A 381 18.88 1.54 -20.08
C SER A 381 19.45 0.30 -19.38
N ASN A 382 18.64 -0.64 -18.98
CA ASN A 382 18.99 -1.76 -18.09
C ASN A 382 19.67 -1.31 -16.78
N THR A 383 19.54 -0.02 -16.44
CA THR A 383 20.08 0.52 -15.20
C THR A 383 19.09 0.21 -14.08
N ALA A 384 19.49 -0.66 -13.17
CA ALA A 384 18.69 -0.96 -11.99
C ALA A 384 18.73 0.21 -11.01
N THR A 385 17.59 0.47 -10.36
CA THR A 385 17.55 1.31 -9.17
C THR A 385 18.50 0.71 -8.11
N ALA A 386 19.24 1.53 -7.40
CA ALA A 386 20.14 1.08 -6.34
C ALA A 386 19.39 0.24 -5.28
N GLY A 387 20.09 -0.66 -4.64
CA GLY A 387 19.55 -1.48 -3.56
C GLY A 387 18.92 -0.60 -2.46
N ILE A 388 17.85 -1.09 -1.88
CA ILE A 388 17.11 -0.33 -0.85
C ILE A 388 17.96 -0.08 0.40
N ASP A 389 18.84 -1.02 0.75
CA ASP A 389 19.84 -0.87 1.82
C ASP A 389 20.86 0.22 1.49
N GLU A 390 21.35 0.27 0.24
CA GLU A 390 22.28 1.31 -0.23
C GLU A 390 21.60 2.69 -0.14
N ALA A 391 20.37 2.81 -0.65
CA ALA A 391 19.58 4.04 -0.58
C ALA A 391 19.28 4.44 0.88
N TRP A 392 18.93 3.47 1.72
CA TRP A 392 18.69 3.69 3.14
C TRP A 392 19.92 4.20 3.88
N ASN A 393 21.09 3.59 3.61
CA ASN A 393 22.37 4.01 4.20
C ASN A 393 22.81 5.39 3.69
N ALA A 394 22.49 5.74 2.46
CA ALA A 394 22.70 7.07 1.91
C ALA A 394 21.75 8.15 2.48
N GLY A 395 20.69 7.74 3.17
CA GLY A 395 19.75 8.65 3.85
C GLY A 395 18.32 8.66 3.30
N ALA A 396 17.99 7.87 2.29
CA ALA A 396 16.63 7.73 1.77
C ALA A 396 15.78 6.84 2.71
N LYS A 397 15.19 7.44 3.72
CA LYS A 397 14.41 6.75 4.76
C LYS A 397 12.95 6.58 4.34
N TRP A 398 12.69 5.98 3.19
CA TRP A 398 11.36 5.74 2.66
C TRP A 398 10.47 4.98 3.65
N SER A 399 9.20 5.34 3.75
CA SER A 399 8.20 4.63 4.57
C SER A 399 7.99 3.20 4.06
N PHE A 400 7.85 3.05 2.76
CA PHE A 400 7.84 1.77 2.06
C PHE A 400 8.54 1.92 0.70
N PHE A 401 8.87 0.78 0.08
CA PHE A 401 9.34 0.71 -1.31
C PHE A 401 8.52 -0.31 -2.08
N MET A 402 8.24 -0.03 -3.35
CA MET A 402 7.36 -0.84 -4.18
C MET A 402 8.00 -1.14 -5.54
N PRO A 403 8.66 -2.28 -5.70
CA PRO A 403 9.18 -2.71 -6.99
C PRO A 403 8.05 -2.92 -7.99
N TRP A 404 8.24 -2.42 -9.20
CA TRP A 404 7.38 -2.77 -10.32
C TRP A 404 7.51 -4.27 -10.62
N TYR A 405 6.42 -4.91 -11.02
CA TYR A 405 6.43 -6.33 -11.36
C TYR A 405 7.48 -6.65 -12.44
N GLY A 406 8.05 -7.86 -12.39
CA GLY A 406 9.14 -8.25 -13.29
C GLY A 406 10.52 -7.70 -12.94
N SER A 407 10.61 -6.60 -12.20
CA SER A 407 11.88 -6.03 -11.73
C SER A 407 12.49 -6.79 -10.54
N ILE A 408 11.74 -7.70 -9.94
CA ILE A 408 12.13 -8.46 -8.75
C ILE A 408 13.40 -9.30 -8.98
N THR A 409 13.63 -9.77 -10.20
CA THR A 409 14.80 -10.56 -10.56
C THR A 409 16.09 -9.74 -10.68
N SER A 410 15.99 -8.43 -10.81
CA SER A 410 17.14 -7.52 -10.90
C SER A 410 17.59 -6.97 -9.54
N TYR A 411 16.78 -7.09 -8.51
CA TYR A 411 17.21 -6.78 -7.14
C TYR A 411 18.12 -7.90 -6.64
N LYS A 412 19.38 -7.56 -6.39
CA LYS A 412 20.28 -8.47 -5.70
C LYS A 412 19.63 -8.86 -4.37
N THR A 413 19.31 -10.14 -4.23
CA THR A 413 18.59 -10.72 -3.09
C THR A 413 19.35 -10.60 -1.76
N SER A 414 20.52 -9.99 -1.74
CA SER A 414 21.41 -9.93 -0.58
C SER A 414 21.15 -8.79 0.40
N SER A 415 20.31 -7.82 0.12
CA SER A 415 20.35 -6.59 0.91
C SER A 415 19.01 -5.96 1.29
N CYS A 416 17.88 -6.60 1.11
CA CYS A 416 16.62 -5.96 1.50
C CYS A 416 15.68 -6.90 2.19
N VAL A 417 15.71 -6.88 3.50
CA VAL A 417 14.85 -7.76 4.27
C VAL A 417 14.27 -7.07 5.49
N CYS A 418 13.17 -6.36 5.30
CA CYS A 418 12.14 -6.35 6.32
C CYS A 418 10.96 -7.16 5.76
N PHE A 419 11.11 -8.48 5.71
CA PHE A 419 10.02 -9.38 5.44
C PHE A 419 9.36 -9.73 6.76
N TRP A 420 8.03 -9.67 6.81
CA TRP A 420 7.28 -10.28 7.87
C TRP A 420 7.20 -11.79 7.59
N LYS A 421 7.48 -12.57 8.60
CA LYS A 421 7.08 -13.96 8.65
C LYS A 421 5.69 -13.94 9.26
N PHE A 422 4.68 -14.29 8.49
CA PHE A 422 3.32 -14.51 9.00
C PHE A 422 3.29 -15.70 9.94
#